data_4227cd0e46f137b3238ade9d5ae10e5a
#
_entry.id   4227cd0e46f137b3238ade9d5ae10e5a
#
_cell.length_a   1.000
_cell.length_b   1.000
_cell.length_c   1.000
_cell.angle_alpha   90.00
_cell.angle_beta   90.00
_cell.angle_gamma   90.00
#
_symmetry.space_group_name_H-M   'P 1'
#
loop_
_entity.id
_entity.type
_entity.pdbx_description
1 polymer ?
#
loop_
_entity_poly.entity_id
_entity_poly.type
_entity_poly.pdbx_seq_one_letter_code
_entity_poly.pdbx_strand_id
1 'polypeptide(L)'
;MAQRYDLVIVGAGPGGAMAARTAGENGLKTAVLERRTNPAEIKKGCAMMFSIESDYCFGERMYYNNRNKKMVFPVNGFSVNYGGPTRNFYAWHFYAPDGKTHIALGNYEENMKKGDKGRLSFVYDEQVLIDGLMNDAVKNGVKVFTGVNVEGVEETTDGVRVSGNGDTFEGTFVIGADGTSSRIAQIMGFNRERTFYGYGSGITYYVTGLKIPRSEAVTSATCFRPHASLPTLFWIIPSPYSEEEYWVQLRSEEDFEYVTKESAFSGWFPDVKVTRVRSFVTSIWSPVPEPYRNRVILAGDSAWFGEAEITGSMMCGWKAAHAVTIALRDNKPDREGVLNYIEWWKKSFPEFEDYRNFLMFFPFRLMFSEEEMNYLYGLIKSPLRSTLSAYRVVRLIKSALEPMMSRIQKEMPSVVEKLKMMEINRIDEITLALKRHLKKFDG
;
A
#
# COMPACT_ATOMS: atom_id res chain seq x y z
N MET A 1 28.59 24.02 -15.93
CA MET A 1 27.17 24.09 -16.29
C MET A 1 26.47 22.88 -15.68
N ALA A 2 25.35 23.06 -15.03
CA ALA A 2 24.54 21.94 -14.53
C ALA A 2 24.11 21.05 -15.70
N GLN A 3 24.16 19.74 -15.51
CA GLN A 3 23.74 18.81 -16.55
C GLN A 3 22.23 18.83 -16.68
N ARG A 4 21.69 19.18 -17.85
CA ARG A 4 20.26 19.21 -18.11
C ARG A 4 19.75 17.82 -18.55
N TYR A 5 18.57 17.44 -18.01
CA TYR A 5 17.86 16.21 -18.25
C TYR A 5 16.48 16.49 -18.88
N ASP A 6 15.92 15.52 -19.55
CA ASP A 6 14.51 15.53 -19.95
C ASP A 6 13.63 15.31 -18.75
N LEU A 7 14.07 14.42 -17.85
CA LEU A 7 13.33 14.04 -16.64
C LEU A 7 14.27 13.86 -15.44
N VAL A 8 13.89 14.46 -14.31
CA VAL A 8 14.47 14.18 -13.00
C VAL A 8 13.44 13.42 -12.15
N ILE A 9 13.82 12.28 -11.60
CA ILE A 9 12.97 11.45 -10.72
C ILE A 9 13.52 11.55 -9.30
N VAL A 10 12.69 11.88 -8.33
CA VAL A 10 13.05 11.95 -6.92
C VAL A 10 12.45 10.77 -6.18
N GLY A 11 13.33 9.88 -5.69
CA GLY A 11 12.99 8.62 -5.02
C GLY A 11 13.08 7.41 -5.95
N ALA A 12 13.66 6.32 -5.44
CA ALA A 12 13.83 5.04 -6.13
C ALA A 12 13.03 3.91 -5.45
N GLY A 13 11.86 4.23 -4.88
CA GLY A 13 10.86 3.24 -4.48
C GLY A 13 10.20 2.60 -5.71
N PRO A 14 9.22 1.68 -5.55
CA PRO A 14 8.59 0.98 -6.68
C PRO A 14 8.08 1.90 -7.79
N GLY A 15 7.45 3.02 -7.43
CA GLY A 15 6.97 4.01 -8.40
C GLY A 15 8.09 4.72 -9.15
N GLY A 16 9.11 5.20 -8.42
CA GLY A 16 10.25 5.90 -9.02
C GLY A 16 11.15 4.98 -9.85
N ALA A 17 11.41 3.76 -9.38
CA ALA A 17 12.19 2.76 -10.12
C ALA A 17 11.48 2.35 -11.42
N MET A 18 10.15 2.17 -11.37
CA MET A 18 9.37 1.89 -12.58
C MET A 18 9.35 3.08 -13.55
N ALA A 19 9.22 4.32 -13.03
CA ALA A 19 9.31 5.52 -13.84
C ALA A 19 10.69 5.64 -14.52
N ALA A 20 11.77 5.36 -13.78
CA ALA A 20 13.14 5.40 -14.28
C ALA A 20 13.36 4.39 -15.40
N ARG A 21 12.96 3.12 -15.19
CA ARG A 21 13.01 2.09 -16.21
C ARG A 21 12.24 2.52 -17.47
N THR A 22 11.02 2.96 -17.31
CA THR A 22 10.15 3.35 -18.43
C THR A 22 10.72 4.53 -19.20
N ALA A 23 11.22 5.55 -18.49
CA ALA A 23 11.87 6.71 -19.11
C ALA A 23 13.11 6.31 -19.92
N GLY A 24 13.96 5.42 -19.37
CA GLY A 24 15.11 4.88 -20.05
C GLY A 24 14.74 4.07 -21.30
N GLU A 25 13.77 3.16 -21.20
CA GLU A 25 13.25 2.39 -22.35
C GLU A 25 12.69 3.29 -23.47
N ASN A 26 12.13 4.45 -23.09
CA ASN A 26 11.62 5.46 -24.04
C ASN A 26 12.71 6.44 -24.56
N GLY A 27 13.98 6.26 -24.15
CA GLY A 27 15.11 7.05 -24.62
C GLY A 27 15.23 8.44 -23.98
N LEU A 28 14.54 8.73 -22.87
CA LEU A 28 14.66 10.01 -22.17
C LEU A 28 15.99 10.12 -21.42
N LYS A 29 16.67 11.25 -21.54
CA LYS A 29 17.83 11.59 -20.71
C LYS A 29 17.35 11.83 -19.27
N THR A 30 17.52 10.84 -18.43
CA THR A 30 16.90 10.80 -17.10
C THR A 30 17.93 10.75 -15.98
N ALA A 31 17.68 11.49 -14.89
CA ALA A 31 18.37 11.38 -13.61
C ALA A 31 17.42 10.88 -12.53
N VAL A 32 17.89 9.96 -11.69
CA VAL A 32 17.21 9.52 -10.46
C VAL A 32 18.00 10.03 -9.25
N LEU A 33 17.32 10.70 -8.33
CA LEU A 33 17.87 11.19 -7.07
C LEU A 33 17.30 10.36 -5.93
N GLU A 34 18.14 9.58 -5.25
CA GLU A 34 17.75 8.73 -4.14
C GLU A 34 18.55 9.06 -2.88
N ARG A 35 17.85 9.24 -1.76
CA ARG A 35 18.50 9.57 -0.47
C ARG A 35 19.28 8.41 0.15
N ARG A 36 18.90 7.17 -0.12
CA ARG A 36 19.63 5.98 0.33
C ARG A 36 20.90 5.79 -0.50
N THR A 37 21.95 5.28 0.11
CA THR A 37 23.17 4.89 -0.60
C THR A 37 22.98 3.66 -1.48
N ASN A 38 22.12 2.75 -1.04
CA ASN A 38 21.63 1.63 -1.85
C ASN A 38 20.12 1.82 -2.11
N PRO A 39 19.70 2.10 -3.35
CA PRO A 39 18.29 2.32 -3.70
C PRO A 39 17.36 1.16 -3.36
N ALA A 40 17.85 -0.07 -3.44
CA ALA A 40 17.07 -1.27 -3.19
C ALA A 40 17.00 -1.67 -1.71
N GLU A 41 17.82 -1.09 -0.85
CA GLU A 41 17.80 -1.41 0.58
C GLU A 41 16.47 -1.04 1.23
N ILE A 42 15.73 -2.05 1.70
CA ILE A 42 14.43 -1.88 2.35
C ILE A 42 14.62 -1.88 3.87
N LYS A 43 14.49 -0.69 4.49
CA LYS A 43 14.59 -0.50 5.95
C LYS A 43 13.23 -0.45 6.64
N LYS A 44 12.18 -0.08 5.94
CA LYS A 44 10.82 -0.01 6.49
C LYS A 44 10.12 -1.37 6.47
N GLY A 45 9.20 -1.58 7.42
CA GLY A 45 8.26 -2.70 7.37
C GLY A 45 7.31 -2.53 6.18
N CYS A 46 7.11 -3.58 5.41
CA CYS A 46 6.18 -3.66 4.29
C CYS A 46 5.63 -5.08 4.21
N ALA A 47 4.39 -5.24 3.82
CA ALA A 47 3.79 -6.56 3.60
C ALA A 47 4.28 -7.24 2.32
N MET A 48 4.94 -6.52 1.43
CA MET A 48 5.51 -7.01 0.17
C MET A 48 4.53 -7.88 -0.62
N MET A 49 3.32 -7.38 -0.83
CA MET A 49 2.26 -8.04 -1.58
C MET A 49 1.92 -7.28 -2.85
N PHE A 50 1.29 -7.97 -3.79
CA PHE A 50 0.65 -7.36 -4.94
C PHE A 50 -0.86 -7.43 -4.85
N SER A 51 -1.54 -6.51 -5.55
CA SER A 51 -2.96 -6.69 -5.82
C SER A 51 -3.18 -7.91 -6.68
N ILE A 52 -4.34 -8.53 -6.52
CA ILE A 52 -4.61 -9.87 -7.03
C ILE A 52 -4.96 -9.93 -8.52
N GLU A 53 -4.71 -11.09 -9.11
CA GLU A 53 -5.02 -11.39 -10.50
C GLU A 53 -6.52 -11.35 -10.84
N SER A 54 -7.38 -11.70 -9.87
CA SER A 54 -8.83 -11.74 -10.04
C SER A 54 -9.55 -10.42 -9.77
N ASP A 55 -8.81 -9.40 -9.35
CA ASP A 55 -9.37 -8.10 -8.95
C ASP A 55 -8.74 -6.97 -9.76
N TYR A 56 -9.53 -5.96 -10.09
CA TYR A 56 -9.05 -4.76 -10.77
C TYR A 56 -8.75 -3.67 -9.76
N CYS A 57 -7.55 -3.09 -9.84
CA CYS A 57 -7.14 -1.92 -9.07
C CYS A 57 -6.85 -0.77 -10.03
N PHE A 58 -7.60 0.32 -9.91
CA PHE A 58 -7.45 1.50 -10.78
C PHE A 58 -7.48 1.17 -12.29
N GLY A 59 -8.38 0.25 -12.67
CA GLY A 59 -8.54 -0.21 -14.05
C GLY A 59 -7.49 -1.21 -14.53
N GLU A 60 -6.58 -1.67 -13.68
CA GLU A 60 -5.56 -2.67 -14.00
C GLU A 60 -5.71 -3.91 -13.12
N ARG A 61 -5.17 -5.00 -13.58
CA ARG A 61 -4.88 -6.20 -12.80
C ARG A 61 -3.46 -6.65 -13.07
N MET A 62 -2.82 -7.26 -12.09
CA MET A 62 -1.48 -7.80 -12.24
C MET A 62 -1.50 -9.31 -12.02
N TYR A 63 -0.73 -10.06 -12.79
CA TYR A 63 -0.44 -11.46 -12.50
C TYR A 63 1.05 -11.77 -12.64
N TYR A 64 1.49 -12.78 -11.89
CA TYR A 64 2.85 -13.28 -12.00
C TYR A 64 2.88 -14.56 -12.82
N ASN A 65 3.68 -14.54 -13.88
CA ASN A 65 3.92 -15.71 -14.73
C ASN A 65 5.16 -16.46 -14.23
N ASN A 66 4.93 -17.55 -13.48
CA ASN A 66 5.99 -18.38 -12.90
C ASN A 66 6.94 -18.99 -13.93
N ARG A 67 6.46 -19.25 -15.16
CA ARG A 67 7.28 -19.91 -16.22
C ARG A 67 8.36 -18.97 -16.75
N ASN A 68 8.01 -17.73 -17.06
CA ASN A 68 8.93 -16.74 -17.62
C ASN A 68 9.42 -15.69 -16.62
N LYS A 69 9.06 -15.84 -15.33
CA LYS A 69 9.46 -14.96 -14.24
C LYS A 69 9.12 -13.49 -14.50
N LYS A 70 7.88 -13.23 -14.93
CA LYS A 70 7.39 -11.87 -15.23
C LYS A 70 6.17 -11.51 -14.41
N MET A 71 6.18 -10.31 -13.88
CA MET A 71 5.00 -9.59 -13.39
C MET A 71 4.37 -8.88 -14.59
N VAL A 72 3.12 -9.18 -14.91
CA VAL A 72 2.45 -8.73 -16.14
C VAL A 72 1.27 -7.84 -15.78
N PHE A 73 1.20 -6.70 -16.45
CA PHE A 73 0.14 -5.69 -16.34
C PHE A 73 -0.59 -5.61 -17.68
N PRO A 74 -1.60 -6.49 -17.91
CA PRO A 74 -2.15 -6.73 -19.23
C PRO A 74 -2.97 -5.57 -19.79
N VAL A 75 -3.62 -4.76 -18.97
CA VAL A 75 -4.42 -3.62 -19.44
C VAL A 75 -3.53 -2.48 -19.91
N ASN A 76 -2.46 -2.17 -19.16
CA ASN A 76 -1.47 -1.16 -19.57
C ASN A 76 -0.44 -1.70 -20.56
N GLY A 77 -0.34 -3.01 -20.76
CA GLY A 77 0.49 -3.63 -21.79
C GLY A 77 1.98 -3.72 -21.47
N PHE A 78 2.38 -3.69 -20.19
CA PHE A 78 3.79 -3.84 -19.82
C PHE A 78 4.04 -5.05 -18.92
N SER A 79 5.30 -5.41 -18.79
CA SER A 79 5.73 -6.45 -17.85
C SER A 79 7.10 -6.12 -17.26
N VAL A 80 7.37 -6.71 -16.10
CA VAL A 80 8.63 -6.56 -15.37
C VAL A 80 9.22 -7.93 -15.10
N ASN A 81 10.52 -8.11 -15.35
CA ASN A 81 11.23 -9.33 -14.97
C ASN A 81 11.39 -9.37 -13.45
N TYR A 82 11.05 -10.51 -12.86
CA TYR A 82 11.25 -10.74 -11.46
C TYR A 82 11.63 -12.19 -11.20
N GLY A 83 12.89 -12.44 -10.84
CA GLY A 83 13.44 -13.78 -10.55
C GLY A 83 13.63 -14.08 -9.07
N GLY A 84 13.12 -13.23 -8.18
CA GLY A 84 13.24 -13.41 -6.73
C GLY A 84 12.30 -14.47 -6.15
N PRO A 85 12.39 -14.70 -4.83
CA PRO A 85 11.53 -15.65 -4.14
C PRO A 85 10.08 -15.16 -4.13
N THR A 86 9.13 -16.10 -4.23
CA THR A 86 7.70 -15.84 -4.11
C THR A 86 7.04 -16.93 -3.27
N ARG A 87 5.99 -16.56 -2.52
CA ARG A 87 5.11 -17.53 -1.88
C ARG A 87 3.66 -17.13 -2.10
N ASN A 88 2.86 -18.05 -2.63
CA ASN A 88 1.43 -17.84 -2.86
C ASN A 88 0.67 -17.81 -1.54
N PHE A 89 -0.45 -17.08 -1.54
CA PHE A 89 -1.47 -17.22 -0.52
C PHE A 89 -2.86 -17.24 -1.17
N TYR A 90 -3.83 -17.93 -0.51
CA TYR A 90 -5.06 -18.37 -1.16
C TYR A 90 -6.34 -17.77 -0.58
N ALA A 91 -6.23 -17.07 0.54
CA ALA A 91 -7.33 -16.34 1.17
C ALA A 91 -6.80 -15.21 2.06
N TRP A 92 -7.71 -14.32 2.44
CA TRP A 92 -7.49 -13.37 3.52
C TRP A 92 -8.53 -13.61 4.62
N HIS A 93 -8.08 -13.96 5.81
CA HIS A 93 -8.91 -14.26 6.96
C HIS A 93 -8.92 -13.11 7.96
N PHE A 94 -10.10 -12.73 8.42
CA PHE A 94 -10.28 -11.76 9.51
C PHE A 94 -10.78 -12.50 10.74
N TYR A 95 -9.93 -12.67 11.73
CA TYR A 95 -10.29 -13.34 12.97
C TYR A 95 -10.85 -12.35 13.98
N ALA A 96 -11.95 -12.76 14.62
CA ALA A 96 -12.52 -12.10 15.77
C ALA A 96 -11.66 -12.34 17.02
N PRO A 97 -11.87 -11.56 18.11
CA PRO A 97 -11.05 -11.64 19.31
C PRO A 97 -11.03 -13.01 20.02
N ASP A 98 -12.03 -13.88 19.78
CA ASP A 98 -12.08 -15.24 20.33
C ASP A 98 -11.01 -16.20 19.74
N GLY A 99 -10.26 -15.77 18.73
CA GLY A 99 -9.22 -16.56 18.05
C GLY A 99 -9.74 -17.72 17.19
N LYS A 100 -11.06 -17.85 17.02
CA LYS A 100 -11.72 -18.97 16.34
C LYS A 100 -12.67 -18.49 15.24
N THR A 101 -13.58 -17.60 15.56
CA THR A 101 -14.55 -17.01 14.63
C THR A 101 -13.84 -16.12 13.63
N HIS A 102 -14.14 -16.31 12.33
CA HIS A 102 -13.50 -15.51 11.29
C HIS A 102 -14.38 -15.31 10.06
N ILE A 103 -14.13 -14.24 9.34
CA ILE A 103 -14.60 -13.98 7.99
C ILE A 103 -13.48 -14.34 7.01
N ALA A 104 -13.81 -15.09 5.95
CA ALA A 104 -12.87 -15.45 4.90
C ALA A 104 -13.16 -14.65 3.63
N LEU A 105 -12.16 -14.00 3.06
CA LEU A 105 -12.17 -13.49 1.69
C LEU A 105 -11.48 -14.52 0.79
N GLY A 106 -12.29 -15.24 0.02
CA GLY A 106 -11.87 -16.40 -0.76
C GLY A 106 -12.02 -17.72 -0.02
N ASN A 107 -12.37 -18.77 -0.77
CA ASN A 107 -12.42 -20.14 -0.24
C ASN A 107 -11.02 -20.75 -0.26
N TYR A 108 -10.38 -20.78 0.90
CA TYR A 108 -9.00 -21.22 1.07
C TYR A 108 -8.75 -22.62 0.50
N GLU A 109 -9.59 -23.60 0.87
CA GLU A 109 -9.40 -25.00 0.49
C GLU A 109 -9.57 -25.23 -1.02
N GLU A 110 -10.57 -24.58 -1.63
CA GLU A 110 -10.78 -24.67 -3.07
C GLU A 110 -9.71 -23.95 -3.86
N ASN A 111 -9.25 -22.82 -3.35
CA ASN A 111 -8.20 -22.01 -3.99
C ASN A 111 -6.86 -22.74 -3.96
N MET A 112 -6.47 -23.33 -2.83
CA MET A 112 -5.25 -24.13 -2.72
C MET A 112 -5.21 -25.29 -3.72
N LYS A 113 -6.31 -26.00 -3.92
CA LYS A 113 -6.39 -27.12 -4.89
C LYS A 113 -6.09 -26.69 -6.33
N LYS A 114 -6.29 -25.43 -6.66
CA LYS A 114 -6.03 -24.86 -8.01
C LYS A 114 -4.58 -24.39 -8.20
N GLY A 115 -3.74 -24.44 -7.15
CA GLY A 115 -2.36 -23.98 -7.19
C GLY A 115 -2.26 -22.52 -7.64
N ASP A 116 -1.34 -22.20 -8.54
CA ASP A 116 -1.14 -20.83 -9.05
C ASP A 116 -2.43 -20.18 -9.61
N LYS A 117 -3.34 -20.97 -10.14
CA LYS A 117 -4.62 -20.45 -10.69
C LYS A 117 -5.63 -20.08 -9.61
N GLY A 118 -5.43 -20.58 -8.39
CA GLY A 118 -6.31 -20.31 -7.26
C GLY A 118 -5.77 -19.27 -6.29
N ARG A 119 -4.53 -18.86 -6.44
CA ARG A 119 -3.93 -17.91 -5.49
C ARG A 119 -4.73 -16.60 -5.43
N LEU A 120 -4.88 -16.09 -4.23
CA LEU A 120 -5.40 -14.74 -4.01
C LEU A 120 -4.37 -13.70 -4.45
N SER A 121 -3.13 -13.90 -4.04
CA SER A 121 -1.95 -13.18 -4.53
C SER A 121 -0.69 -13.92 -4.08
N PHE A 122 0.42 -13.24 -4.06
CA PHE A 122 1.70 -13.74 -3.58
C PHE A 122 2.50 -12.66 -2.85
N VAL A 123 3.37 -13.07 -1.97
CA VAL A 123 4.42 -12.24 -1.38
C VAL A 123 5.70 -12.40 -2.19
N TYR A 124 6.54 -11.36 -2.16
CA TYR A 124 7.75 -11.28 -2.96
C TYR A 124 8.86 -10.51 -2.22
N ASP A 125 10.06 -10.45 -2.77
CA ASP A 125 11.16 -9.63 -2.25
C ASP A 125 11.19 -8.26 -2.97
N GLU A 126 10.83 -7.20 -2.27
CA GLU A 126 10.82 -5.83 -2.82
C GLU A 126 12.23 -5.37 -3.21
N GLN A 127 13.27 -5.81 -2.50
CA GLN A 127 14.65 -5.46 -2.82
C GLN A 127 15.05 -5.99 -4.19
N VAL A 128 14.75 -7.27 -4.47
CA VAL A 128 15.03 -7.90 -5.78
C VAL A 128 14.26 -7.20 -6.91
N LEU A 129 13.02 -6.78 -6.64
CA LEU A 129 12.22 -6.04 -7.63
C LEU A 129 12.87 -4.69 -7.95
N ILE A 130 13.21 -3.90 -6.94
CA ILE A 130 13.80 -2.57 -7.14
C ILE A 130 15.17 -2.69 -7.80
N ASP A 131 16.01 -3.64 -7.38
CA ASP A 131 17.30 -3.91 -8.03
C ASP A 131 17.13 -4.22 -9.52
N GLY A 132 16.16 -5.07 -9.87
CA GLY A 132 15.84 -5.40 -11.25
C GLY A 132 15.42 -4.18 -12.07
N LEU A 133 14.50 -3.38 -11.57
CA LEU A 133 14.01 -2.17 -12.21
C LEU A 133 15.13 -1.12 -12.41
N MET A 134 15.93 -0.89 -11.36
CA MET A 134 17.03 0.08 -11.42
C MET A 134 18.15 -0.39 -12.36
N ASN A 135 18.48 -1.68 -12.38
CA ASN A 135 19.45 -2.24 -13.34
C ASN A 135 18.97 -2.08 -14.77
N ASP A 136 17.68 -2.32 -15.04
CA ASP A 136 17.08 -2.09 -16.36
C ASP A 136 17.12 -0.60 -16.74
N ALA A 137 16.84 0.31 -15.79
CA ALA A 137 16.95 1.75 -16.01
C ALA A 137 18.38 2.17 -16.38
N VAL A 138 19.38 1.72 -15.61
CA VAL A 138 20.81 2.03 -15.86
C VAL A 138 21.29 1.49 -17.22
N LYS A 139 20.90 0.26 -17.59
CA LYS A 139 21.20 -0.32 -18.92
C LYS A 139 20.65 0.53 -20.07
N ASN A 140 19.54 1.23 -19.83
CA ASN A 140 18.93 2.16 -20.79
C ASN A 140 19.40 3.61 -20.62
N GLY A 141 20.55 3.84 -19.97
CA GLY A 141 21.23 5.14 -19.92
C GLY A 141 20.75 6.09 -18.84
N VAL A 142 19.88 5.66 -17.93
CA VAL A 142 19.45 6.48 -16.78
C VAL A 142 20.61 6.66 -15.81
N LYS A 143 20.85 7.89 -15.34
CA LYS A 143 21.85 8.19 -14.32
C LYS A 143 21.22 8.15 -12.94
N VAL A 144 21.85 7.45 -12.02
CA VAL A 144 21.39 7.29 -10.63
C VAL A 144 22.35 7.98 -9.69
N PHE A 145 21.83 8.91 -8.89
CA PHE A 145 22.57 9.65 -7.87
C PHE A 145 22.03 9.22 -6.51
N THR A 146 22.86 8.51 -5.76
CA THR A 146 22.52 8.01 -4.42
C THR A 146 23.05 8.90 -3.33
N GLY A 147 22.45 8.83 -2.12
CA GLY A 147 22.82 9.70 -1.00
C GLY A 147 22.35 11.16 -1.18
N VAL A 148 21.51 11.44 -2.17
CA VAL A 148 21.01 12.81 -2.45
C VAL A 148 19.70 13.04 -1.69
N ASN A 149 19.77 13.91 -0.69
CA ASN A 149 18.58 14.38 0.02
C ASN A 149 18.08 15.66 -0.64
N VAL A 150 16.94 15.62 -1.29
CA VAL A 150 16.36 16.78 -2.00
C VAL A 150 15.86 17.81 -0.97
N GLU A 151 16.32 19.07 -1.13
CA GLU A 151 16.06 20.18 -0.24
C GLU A 151 15.22 21.29 -0.89
N GLY A 152 15.31 21.44 -2.23
CA GLY A 152 14.63 22.48 -2.98
C GLY A 152 14.14 22.00 -4.34
N VAL A 153 13.02 22.57 -4.79
CA VAL A 153 12.47 22.42 -6.13
C VAL A 153 11.96 23.78 -6.58
N GLU A 154 12.47 24.28 -7.70
CA GLU A 154 12.16 25.60 -8.22
C GLU A 154 11.78 25.50 -9.70
N GLU A 155 10.71 26.17 -10.10
CA GLU A 155 10.38 26.37 -11.51
C GLU A 155 11.38 27.33 -12.15
N THR A 156 11.80 27.00 -13.37
CA THR A 156 12.66 27.86 -14.20
C THR A 156 11.91 28.20 -15.50
N THR A 157 12.43 29.08 -16.30
CA THR A 157 11.85 29.45 -17.61
C THR A 157 11.60 28.22 -18.48
N ASP A 158 12.54 27.26 -18.47
CA ASP A 158 12.52 26.13 -19.42
C ASP A 158 12.26 24.77 -18.76
N GLY A 159 12.08 24.73 -17.43
CA GLY A 159 11.92 23.45 -16.72
C GLY A 159 11.83 23.60 -15.21
N VAL A 160 12.44 22.66 -14.51
CA VAL A 160 12.46 22.60 -13.04
C VAL A 160 13.90 22.34 -12.58
N ARG A 161 14.33 23.07 -11.57
CA ARG A 161 15.59 22.87 -10.86
C ARG A 161 15.34 22.16 -9.55
N VAL A 162 16.07 21.07 -9.31
CA VAL A 162 16.05 20.30 -8.07
C VAL A 162 17.41 20.44 -7.40
N SER A 163 17.44 20.83 -6.12
CA SER A 163 18.66 20.95 -5.33
C SER A 163 18.67 19.96 -4.17
N GLY A 164 19.86 19.45 -3.84
CA GLY A 164 20.07 18.57 -2.70
C GLY A 164 21.56 18.33 -2.44
N ASN A 165 21.97 18.32 -1.18
CA ASN A 165 23.36 18.14 -0.73
C ASN A 165 24.38 19.09 -1.40
N GLY A 166 23.97 20.31 -1.80
CA GLY A 166 24.79 21.26 -2.52
C GLY A 166 24.87 21.07 -4.03
N ASP A 167 24.35 19.98 -4.56
CA ASP A 167 24.24 19.73 -5.99
C ASP A 167 22.93 20.27 -6.59
N THR A 168 22.94 20.51 -7.90
CA THR A 168 21.79 21.01 -8.64
C THR A 168 21.56 20.19 -9.92
N PHE A 169 20.32 19.80 -10.12
CA PHE A 169 19.84 19.01 -11.26
C PHE A 169 18.74 19.79 -11.97
N GLU A 170 18.84 19.93 -13.30
CA GLU A 170 17.83 20.61 -14.08
C GLU A 170 17.10 19.60 -15.00
N GLY A 171 15.77 19.62 -14.98
CA GLY A 171 14.93 18.77 -15.82
C GLY A 171 13.84 19.56 -16.52
N THR A 172 13.41 19.09 -17.69
CA THR A 172 12.18 19.63 -18.30
C THR A 172 10.96 19.27 -17.47
N PHE A 173 10.96 18.05 -16.92
CA PHE A 173 9.97 17.58 -15.95
C PHE A 173 10.64 17.00 -14.70
N VAL A 174 9.87 16.96 -13.59
CA VAL A 174 10.22 16.24 -12.37
C VAL A 174 9.11 15.24 -12.03
N ILE A 175 9.46 14.01 -11.68
CA ILE A 175 8.55 13.06 -11.03
C ILE A 175 8.94 12.93 -9.56
N GLY A 176 8.07 13.37 -8.64
CA GLY A 176 8.18 13.15 -7.21
C GLY A 176 7.61 11.78 -6.84
N ALA A 177 8.47 10.82 -6.51
CA ALA A 177 8.14 9.46 -6.08
C ALA A 177 8.81 9.13 -4.73
N ASP A 178 8.88 10.11 -3.85
CA ASP A 178 9.64 10.14 -2.60
C ASP A 178 8.84 9.64 -1.37
N GLY A 179 7.67 9.02 -1.61
CA GLY A 179 6.90 8.28 -0.61
C GLY A 179 5.91 9.13 0.19
N THR A 180 5.30 8.54 1.22
CA THR A 180 4.15 9.11 1.97
C THR A 180 4.43 10.43 2.66
N SER A 181 5.69 10.69 3.05
CA SER A 181 6.14 11.96 3.64
C SER A 181 6.87 12.82 2.60
N SER A 182 6.31 12.90 1.41
CA SER A 182 6.91 13.54 0.24
C SER A 182 7.38 14.97 0.50
N ARG A 183 8.68 15.19 0.35
CA ARG A 183 9.29 16.52 0.38
C ARG A 183 8.90 17.33 -0.84
N ILE A 184 8.79 16.64 -2.00
CA ILE A 184 8.34 17.25 -3.27
C ILE A 184 6.91 17.78 -3.13
N ALA A 185 6.00 16.97 -2.59
CA ALA A 185 4.61 17.41 -2.37
C ALA A 185 4.53 18.62 -1.42
N GLN A 186 5.38 18.65 -0.40
CA GLN A 186 5.45 19.75 0.55
C GLN A 186 5.96 21.05 -0.11
N ILE A 187 7.12 21.00 -0.78
CA ILE A 187 7.75 22.16 -1.41
C ILE A 187 6.83 22.74 -2.49
N MET A 188 6.29 21.90 -3.35
CA MET A 188 5.41 22.32 -4.44
C MET A 188 3.99 22.70 -3.98
N GLY A 189 3.69 22.57 -2.69
CA GLY A 189 2.42 22.98 -2.09
C GLY A 189 1.21 22.10 -2.40
N PHE A 190 1.41 20.85 -2.88
CA PHE A 190 0.32 19.88 -3.11
C PHE A 190 -0.46 19.56 -1.82
N ASN A 191 0.22 19.57 -0.67
CA ASN A 191 -0.39 19.26 0.62
C ASN A 191 -1.38 20.33 1.12
N ARG A 192 -1.43 21.53 0.50
CA ARG A 192 -2.40 22.58 0.85
C ARG A 192 -3.84 22.22 0.46
N GLU A 193 -4.01 21.32 -0.50
CA GLU A 193 -5.29 20.88 -1.03
C GLU A 193 -5.70 19.50 -0.51
N ARG A 194 -4.93 18.95 0.44
CA ARG A 194 -5.14 17.62 1.03
C ARG A 194 -5.60 17.70 2.48
N THR A 195 -6.38 16.73 2.89
CA THR A 195 -6.70 16.50 4.31
C THR A 195 -5.64 15.60 4.93
N PHE A 196 -5.07 16.03 6.04
CA PHE A 196 -4.15 15.22 6.84
C PHE A 196 -4.91 14.48 7.94
N TYR A 197 -4.96 13.16 7.83
CA TYR A 197 -5.66 12.29 8.79
C TYR A 197 -4.79 11.86 9.98
N GLY A 198 -3.47 11.98 9.90
CA GLY A 198 -2.54 11.63 10.97
C GLY A 198 -1.39 10.76 10.50
N TYR A 199 -0.78 10.07 11.44
CA TYR A 199 0.28 9.10 11.18
C TYR A 199 -0.21 7.69 11.48
N GLY A 200 0.14 6.75 10.60
CA GLY A 200 0.11 5.32 10.88
C GLY A 200 1.52 4.84 11.24
N SER A 201 1.63 3.97 12.21
CA SER A 201 2.91 3.34 12.57
C SER A 201 2.71 1.88 12.91
N GLY A 202 3.77 1.10 12.78
CA GLY A 202 3.77 -0.28 13.18
C GLY A 202 5.16 -0.89 13.19
N ILE A 203 5.22 -2.09 13.75
CA ILE A 203 6.40 -2.93 13.82
C ILE A 203 6.09 -4.23 13.08
N THR A 204 6.99 -4.67 12.25
CA THR A 204 6.95 -5.97 11.57
C THR A 204 8.01 -6.87 12.17
N TYR A 205 7.58 -7.92 12.84
CA TYR A 205 8.42 -8.99 13.36
C TYR A 205 8.48 -10.11 12.33
N TYR A 206 9.68 -10.49 11.91
CA TYR A 206 9.92 -11.69 11.12
C TYR A 206 10.12 -12.83 12.09
N VAL A 207 9.30 -13.85 12.00
CA VAL A 207 9.22 -14.89 13.04
C VAL A 207 9.12 -16.28 12.45
N THR A 208 9.62 -17.27 13.19
CA THR A 208 9.42 -18.70 12.94
C THR A 208 8.76 -19.36 14.15
N GLY A 209 8.39 -20.63 14.04
CA GLY A 209 7.80 -21.39 15.15
C GLY A 209 6.30 -21.14 15.37
N LEU A 210 5.57 -20.74 14.32
CA LEU A 210 4.12 -20.55 14.36
C LEU A 210 3.38 -21.84 14.01
N LYS A 211 2.22 -22.03 14.67
CA LYS A 211 1.23 -23.06 14.34
C LYS A 211 -0.13 -22.41 14.06
N ILE A 212 -0.23 -21.77 12.91
CA ILE A 212 -1.45 -21.06 12.49
C ILE A 212 -2.39 -22.00 11.71
N PRO A 213 -3.72 -21.80 11.78
CA PRO A 213 -4.67 -22.71 11.16
C PRO A 213 -4.58 -22.81 9.63
N ARG A 214 -4.13 -21.74 8.98
CA ARG A 214 -4.03 -21.66 7.52
C ARG A 214 -2.72 -20.95 7.11
N SER A 215 -1.68 -21.76 6.93
CA SER A 215 -0.30 -21.32 6.69
C SER A 215 -0.12 -20.52 5.38
N GLU A 216 -0.95 -20.80 4.38
CA GLU A 216 -0.94 -20.16 3.06
C GLU A 216 -2.08 -19.12 2.92
N ALA A 217 -2.37 -18.39 3.98
CA ALA A 217 -3.32 -17.29 3.98
C ALA A 217 -2.74 -16.06 4.64
N VAL A 218 -3.17 -14.87 4.22
CA VAL A 218 -2.99 -13.67 5.02
C VAL A 218 -4.02 -13.70 6.14
N THR A 219 -3.57 -13.50 7.36
CA THR A 219 -4.42 -13.41 8.53
C THR A 219 -4.41 -11.98 9.06
N SER A 220 -5.60 -11.41 9.25
CA SER A 220 -5.80 -10.18 10.01
C SER A 220 -6.62 -10.54 11.25
N ALA A 221 -6.23 -10.07 12.40
CA ALA A 221 -6.95 -10.34 13.63
C ALA A 221 -7.06 -9.09 14.52
N THR A 222 -8.01 -9.14 15.43
CA THR A 222 -8.22 -8.09 16.43
C THR A 222 -8.27 -8.76 17.81
N CYS A 223 -7.60 -8.16 18.78
CA CYS A 223 -7.73 -8.56 20.17
C CYS A 223 -7.74 -7.34 21.08
N PHE A 224 -8.14 -7.52 22.33
CA PHE A 224 -8.32 -6.44 23.31
C PHE A 224 -7.33 -6.65 24.46
N ARG A 225 -6.21 -5.94 24.38
CA ARG A 225 -5.22 -5.93 25.46
C ARG A 225 -5.78 -5.13 26.66
N PRO A 226 -5.73 -5.68 27.88
CA PRO A 226 -6.15 -4.95 29.08
C PRO A 226 -5.48 -3.58 29.19
N HIS A 227 -6.24 -2.58 29.58
CA HIS A 227 -5.78 -1.19 29.76
C HIS A 227 -5.24 -0.48 28.49
N ALA A 228 -5.35 -1.09 27.31
CA ALA A 228 -5.00 -0.41 26.08
C ALA A 228 -6.13 0.54 25.64
N SER A 229 -5.77 1.70 25.11
CA SER A 229 -6.72 2.71 24.61
C SER A 229 -7.45 2.29 23.34
N LEU A 230 -6.86 1.38 22.56
CA LEU A 230 -7.42 0.84 21.32
C LEU A 230 -7.21 -0.67 21.27
N PRO A 231 -8.09 -1.38 20.55
CA PRO A 231 -7.85 -2.77 20.19
C PRO A 231 -6.51 -2.94 19.48
N THR A 232 -5.87 -4.07 19.71
CA THR A 232 -4.68 -4.50 18.96
C THR A 232 -5.11 -5.11 17.64
N LEU A 233 -4.70 -4.48 16.55
CA LEU A 233 -4.83 -5.04 15.20
C LEU A 233 -3.50 -5.67 14.82
N PHE A 234 -3.53 -6.91 14.35
CA PHE A 234 -2.32 -7.55 13.85
C PHE A 234 -2.58 -8.35 12.58
N TRP A 235 -1.50 -8.54 11.81
CA TRP A 235 -1.48 -9.35 10.59
C TRP A 235 -0.42 -10.42 10.73
N ILE A 236 -0.72 -11.60 10.20
CA ILE A 236 0.27 -12.65 9.95
C ILE A 236 0.29 -12.89 8.45
N ILE A 237 1.46 -12.73 7.85
CA ILE A 237 1.65 -12.78 6.40
C ILE A 237 2.75 -13.81 6.13
N PRO A 238 2.55 -14.77 5.21
CA PRO A 238 3.61 -15.72 4.80
C PRO A 238 4.84 -14.97 4.27
N SER A 239 6.04 -15.41 4.63
CA SER A 239 7.29 -14.88 4.08
C SER A 239 7.63 -15.53 2.74
N PRO A 240 8.21 -14.82 1.76
CA PRO A 240 8.68 -15.42 0.53
C PRO A 240 10.01 -16.20 0.69
N TYR A 241 10.71 -16.04 1.82
CA TYR A 241 12.04 -16.61 2.02
C TYR A 241 12.04 -18.04 2.55
N SER A 242 10.99 -18.42 3.30
CA SER A 242 10.85 -19.74 3.91
C SER A 242 9.39 -20.06 4.20
N GLU A 243 9.02 -21.34 4.10
CA GLU A 243 7.67 -21.81 4.48
C GLU A 243 7.42 -21.70 6.00
N GLU A 244 8.49 -21.69 6.79
CA GLU A 244 8.41 -21.59 8.26
C GLU A 244 8.41 -20.14 8.76
N GLU A 245 8.81 -19.18 7.92
CA GLU A 245 8.88 -17.77 8.29
C GLU A 245 7.57 -17.04 7.97
N TYR A 246 7.16 -16.18 8.89
CA TYR A 246 6.01 -15.29 8.77
C TYR A 246 6.37 -13.87 9.19
N TRP A 247 5.62 -12.90 8.73
CA TRP A 247 5.68 -11.54 9.21
C TRP A 247 4.48 -11.26 10.10
N VAL A 248 4.73 -10.90 11.34
CA VAL A 248 3.71 -10.44 12.28
C VAL A 248 3.81 -8.93 12.38
N GLN A 249 2.79 -8.25 11.91
CA GLN A 249 2.74 -6.79 11.88
C GLN A 249 1.70 -6.30 12.87
N LEU A 250 2.08 -5.36 13.73
CA LEU A 250 1.22 -4.77 14.76
C LEU A 250 1.78 -3.41 15.21
N ARG A 251 1.16 -2.77 16.21
CA ARG A 251 1.46 -1.39 16.58
C ARG A 251 2.69 -1.24 17.47
N SER A 252 2.85 -2.11 18.50
CA SER A 252 3.88 -1.96 19.52
C SER A 252 4.44 -3.30 20.00
N GLU A 253 5.53 -3.25 20.75
CA GLU A 253 6.13 -4.43 21.37
C GLU A 253 5.21 -5.06 22.42
N GLU A 254 4.54 -4.24 23.22
CA GLU A 254 3.56 -4.74 24.21
C GLU A 254 2.39 -5.46 23.54
N ASP A 255 1.97 -4.98 22.36
CA ASP A 255 0.94 -5.66 21.57
C ASP A 255 1.46 -7.03 21.07
N PHE A 256 2.74 -7.11 20.67
CA PHE A 256 3.35 -8.39 20.25
C PHE A 256 3.43 -9.37 21.42
N GLU A 257 3.88 -8.93 22.57
CA GLU A 257 3.94 -9.75 23.78
C GLU A 257 2.57 -10.27 24.20
N TYR A 258 1.57 -9.39 24.24
CA TYR A 258 0.20 -9.78 24.56
C TYR A 258 -0.37 -10.80 23.56
N VAL A 259 -0.22 -10.54 22.26
CA VAL A 259 -0.72 -11.45 21.20
C VAL A 259 -0.09 -12.83 21.33
N THR A 260 1.21 -12.91 21.56
CA THR A 260 1.95 -14.17 21.56
C THR A 260 1.88 -14.96 22.87
N LYS A 261 1.62 -14.30 24.00
CA LYS A 261 1.68 -14.93 25.33
C LYS A 261 0.34 -15.06 26.05
N GLU A 262 -0.59 -14.11 25.85
CA GLU A 262 -1.76 -13.95 26.73
C GLU A 262 -3.10 -13.99 25.98
N SER A 263 -3.15 -13.57 24.73
CA SER A 263 -4.38 -13.48 23.96
C SER A 263 -4.95 -14.85 23.58
N ALA A 264 -6.18 -14.88 23.10
CA ALA A 264 -6.80 -16.08 22.52
C ALA A 264 -6.00 -16.68 21.35
N PHE A 265 -5.04 -15.93 20.81
CA PHE A 265 -4.15 -16.33 19.72
C PHE A 265 -2.83 -16.92 20.19
N SER A 266 -2.50 -16.90 21.49
CA SER A 266 -1.21 -17.34 22.04
C SER A 266 -0.82 -18.75 21.62
N GLY A 267 -1.81 -19.66 21.50
CA GLY A 267 -1.60 -21.02 21.01
C GLY A 267 -1.09 -21.13 19.55
N TRP A 268 -1.12 -20.03 18.79
CA TRP A 268 -0.54 -19.99 17.45
C TRP A 268 0.98 -19.72 17.45
N PHE A 269 1.54 -19.35 18.61
CA PHE A 269 2.94 -18.93 18.79
C PHE A 269 3.72 -19.80 19.78
N PRO A 270 3.58 -21.15 19.75
CA PRO A 270 4.15 -22.03 20.81
C PRO A 270 5.68 -21.94 20.92
N ASP A 271 6.36 -21.76 19.79
CA ASP A 271 7.82 -21.77 19.70
C ASP A 271 8.34 -20.53 18.97
N VAL A 272 7.64 -19.39 19.09
CA VAL A 272 7.96 -18.17 18.34
C VAL A 272 9.39 -17.70 18.59
N LYS A 273 10.13 -17.50 17.48
CA LYS A 273 11.46 -16.90 17.47
C LYS A 273 11.48 -15.73 16.52
N VAL A 274 11.89 -14.57 17.02
CA VAL A 274 12.06 -13.36 16.21
C VAL A 274 13.42 -13.40 15.52
N THR A 275 13.44 -13.37 14.20
CA THR A 275 14.66 -13.39 13.38
C THR A 275 15.08 -11.98 12.95
N ARG A 276 14.13 -11.07 12.80
CA ARG A 276 14.36 -9.69 12.37
C ARG A 276 13.18 -8.81 12.78
N VAL A 277 13.47 -7.52 12.98
CA VAL A 277 12.44 -6.51 13.27
C VAL A 277 12.62 -5.33 12.32
N ARG A 278 11.51 -4.80 11.81
CA ARG A 278 11.44 -3.55 11.05
C ARG A 278 10.27 -2.73 11.55
N SER A 279 10.40 -1.41 11.47
CA SER A 279 9.30 -0.50 11.78
C SER A 279 8.95 0.37 10.58
N PHE A 280 7.78 0.99 10.63
CA PHE A 280 7.37 1.98 9.66
C PHE A 280 6.56 3.08 10.31
N VAL A 281 6.65 4.27 9.72
CA VAL A 281 5.75 5.39 9.96
C VAL A 281 5.27 5.87 8.60
N THR A 282 3.98 6.11 8.46
CA THR A 282 3.37 6.62 7.23
C THR A 282 2.53 7.85 7.53
N SER A 283 2.64 8.88 6.70
CA SER A 283 1.76 10.04 6.75
C SER A 283 0.48 9.74 5.98
N ILE A 284 -0.66 9.85 6.65
CA ILE A 284 -1.97 9.55 6.08
C ILE A 284 -2.59 10.86 5.58
N TRP A 285 -2.46 11.10 4.28
CA TRP A 285 -3.07 12.21 3.58
C TRP A 285 -4.21 11.70 2.67
N SER A 286 -5.20 12.55 2.35
CA SER A 286 -6.08 12.26 1.22
C SER A 286 -5.29 12.22 -0.09
N PRO A 287 -5.77 11.55 -1.17
CA PRO A 287 -5.12 11.64 -2.47
C PRO A 287 -5.00 13.10 -2.92
N VAL A 288 -3.96 13.42 -3.70
CA VAL A 288 -3.88 14.73 -4.33
C VAL A 288 -5.03 14.88 -5.35
N PRO A 289 -5.73 16.02 -5.39
CA PRO A 289 -6.80 16.24 -6.37
C PRO A 289 -6.29 16.19 -7.82
N GLU A 290 -5.10 16.73 -8.05
CA GLU A 290 -4.40 16.68 -9.33
C GLU A 290 -2.91 16.44 -9.09
N PRO A 291 -2.29 15.38 -9.66
CA PRO A 291 -0.90 15.03 -9.40
C PRO A 291 0.10 15.81 -10.27
N TYR A 292 -0.24 17.01 -10.70
CA TYR A 292 0.57 17.89 -11.55
C TYR A 292 0.57 19.33 -11.06
N ARG A 293 1.76 19.93 -11.00
CA ARG A 293 1.95 21.37 -10.76
C ARG A 293 3.30 21.81 -11.30
N ASN A 294 3.28 22.81 -12.21
CA ASN A 294 4.51 23.46 -12.69
C ASN A 294 5.59 22.46 -13.14
N ARG A 295 5.23 21.57 -14.08
CA ARG A 295 6.11 20.50 -14.61
C ARG A 295 6.58 19.46 -13.58
N VAL A 296 6.04 19.49 -12.37
CA VAL A 296 6.24 18.46 -11.36
C VAL A 296 5.03 17.54 -11.31
N ILE A 297 5.28 16.24 -11.41
CA ILE A 297 4.28 15.18 -11.35
C ILE A 297 4.52 14.38 -10.08
N LEU A 298 3.48 14.09 -9.30
CA LEU A 298 3.57 13.15 -8.18
C LEU A 298 3.17 11.75 -8.63
N ALA A 299 3.90 10.73 -8.20
CA ALA A 299 3.63 9.33 -8.47
C ALA A 299 3.84 8.46 -7.23
N GLY A 300 3.05 7.41 -7.10
CA GLY A 300 3.15 6.52 -5.99
C GLY A 300 2.63 7.12 -4.69
N ASP A 301 3.14 6.65 -3.57
CA ASP A 301 2.76 7.08 -2.22
C ASP A 301 2.86 8.61 -2.00
N SER A 302 3.66 9.32 -2.80
CA SER A 302 3.75 10.78 -2.73
C SER A 302 2.44 11.47 -3.12
N ALA A 303 1.68 10.83 -4.02
CA ALA A 303 0.36 11.28 -4.43
C ALA A 303 -0.76 10.67 -3.58
N TRP A 304 -0.70 9.37 -3.29
CA TRP A 304 -1.63 8.66 -2.42
C TRP A 304 -1.06 7.31 -1.95
N PHE A 305 -0.95 7.09 -0.65
CA PHE A 305 -0.38 5.86 -0.07
C PHE A 305 -1.30 4.63 -0.18
N GLY A 306 -2.57 4.83 -0.48
CA GLY A 306 -3.56 3.76 -0.66
C GLY A 306 -3.69 3.25 -2.10
N GLU A 307 -2.64 3.30 -2.90
CA GLU A 307 -2.65 2.96 -4.33
C GLU A 307 -2.73 1.46 -4.65
N ALA A 308 -3.28 0.64 -3.81
CA ALA A 308 -3.35 -0.80 -4.01
C ALA A 308 -1.96 -1.46 -4.05
N GLU A 309 -1.25 -1.34 -2.94
CA GLU A 309 0.05 -1.96 -2.70
C GLU A 309 1.10 -1.51 -3.75
N ILE A 310 2.08 -2.33 -4.00
CA ILE A 310 3.13 -2.08 -4.99
C ILE A 310 2.58 -1.99 -6.43
N THR A 311 1.47 -2.65 -6.70
CA THR A 311 0.82 -2.65 -8.03
C THR A 311 0.49 -1.24 -8.48
N GLY A 312 -0.19 -0.47 -7.63
CA GLY A 312 -0.58 0.91 -7.95
C GLY A 312 0.62 1.84 -8.08
N SER A 313 1.62 1.69 -7.20
CA SER A 313 2.85 2.48 -7.25
C SER A 313 3.60 2.29 -8.57
N MET A 314 3.73 1.03 -9.03
CA MET A 314 4.35 0.73 -10.34
C MET A 314 3.54 1.29 -11.51
N MET A 315 2.21 1.18 -11.45
CA MET A 315 1.33 1.76 -12.48
C MET A 315 1.48 3.28 -12.57
N CYS A 316 1.52 3.98 -11.44
CA CYS A 316 1.74 5.42 -11.38
C CYS A 316 3.07 5.80 -12.03
N GLY A 317 4.16 5.10 -11.68
CA GLY A 317 5.48 5.33 -12.24
C GLY A 317 5.52 5.13 -13.75
N TRP A 318 4.96 4.02 -14.24
CA TRP A 318 4.87 3.73 -15.67
C TRP A 318 4.07 4.80 -16.42
N LYS A 319 2.86 5.14 -15.95
CA LYS A 319 2.00 6.12 -16.59
C LYS A 319 2.60 7.54 -16.57
N ALA A 320 3.20 7.95 -15.45
CA ALA A 320 3.83 9.27 -15.35
C ALA A 320 4.99 9.41 -16.34
N ALA A 321 5.87 8.40 -16.44
CA ALA A 321 6.98 8.42 -17.39
C ALA A 321 6.52 8.39 -18.84
N HIS A 322 5.49 7.61 -19.18
CA HIS A 322 4.88 7.64 -20.52
C HIS A 322 4.26 9.00 -20.85
N ALA A 323 3.56 9.63 -19.91
CA ALA A 323 2.98 10.95 -20.10
C ALA A 323 4.07 11.99 -20.41
N VAL A 324 5.17 11.98 -19.65
CA VAL A 324 6.33 12.85 -19.92
C VAL A 324 6.93 12.56 -21.30
N THR A 325 7.07 11.29 -21.68
CA THR A 325 7.60 10.91 -23.00
C THR A 325 6.74 11.48 -24.14
N ILE A 326 5.41 11.36 -24.03
CA ILE A 326 4.47 11.90 -25.01
C ILE A 326 4.57 13.43 -25.07
N ALA A 327 4.55 14.09 -23.90
CA ALA A 327 4.62 15.53 -23.78
C ALA A 327 5.87 16.12 -24.46
N LEU A 328 7.03 15.47 -24.26
CA LEU A 328 8.30 15.91 -24.86
C LEU A 328 8.33 15.65 -26.37
N ARG A 329 7.86 14.48 -26.82
CA ARG A 329 7.80 14.13 -28.24
C ARG A 329 6.88 15.08 -29.02
N ASP A 330 5.74 15.45 -28.41
CA ASP A 330 4.75 16.32 -29.04
C ASP A 330 5.08 17.82 -28.84
N ASN A 331 6.25 18.12 -28.24
CA ASN A 331 6.71 19.48 -27.92
C ASN A 331 5.70 20.28 -27.07
N LYS A 332 5.05 19.61 -26.12
CA LYS A 332 4.11 20.17 -25.13
C LYS A 332 4.59 19.89 -23.72
N PRO A 333 5.69 20.55 -23.27
CA PRO A 333 6.27 20.26 -21.96
C PRO A 333 5.52 20.99 -20.83
N ASP A 334 4.22 20.81 -20.78
CA ASP A 334 3.30 21.48 -19.87
C ASP A 334 2.18 20.53 -19.39
N ARG A 335 1.14 21.10 -18.77
CA ARG A 335 -0.02 20.35 -18.27
C ARG A 335 -0.78 19.62 -19.38
N GLU A 336 -0.90 20.23 -20.55
CA GLU A 336 -1.63 19.65 -21.69
C GLU A 336 -0.95 18.37 -22.15
N GLY A 337 0.37 18.38 -22.27
CA GLY A 337 1.15 17.22 -22.68
C GLY A 337 1.06 16.01 -21.77
N VAL A 338 0.79 16.21 -20.48
CA VAL A 338 0.65 15.13 -19.47
C VAL A 338 -0.80 14.87 -19.06
N LEU A 339 -1.77 15.39 -19.79
CA LEU A 339 -3.19 15.32 -19.45
C LEU A 339 -3.70 13.88 -19.31
N ASN A 340 -3.17 12.93 -20.09
CA ASN A 340 -3.50 11.51 -19.99
C ASN A 340 -3.19 10.89 -18.63
N TYR A 341 -2.12 11.32 -17.96
CA TYR A 341 -1.83 10.90 -16.58
C TYR A 341 -2.81 11.55 -15.58
N ILE A 342 -3.05 12.84 -15.74
CA ILE A 342 -3.96 13.61 -14.88
C ILE A 342 -5.38 13.04 -14.93
N GLU A 343 -5.89 12.76 -16.13
CA GLU A 343 -7.23 12.20 -16.31
C GLU A 343 -7.36 10.78 -15.77
N TRP A 344 -6.33 9.93 -16.01
CA TRP A 344 -6.30 8.61 -15.41
C TRP A 344 -6.31 8.68 -13.89
N TRP A 345 -5.53 9.58 -13.28
CA TRP A 345 -5.50 9.77 -11.84
C TRP A 345 -6.89 10.17 -11.31
N LYS A 346 -7.53 11.17 -11.92
CA LYS A 346 -8.86 11.63 -11.53
C LYS A 346 -9.93 10.54 -11.64
N LYS A 347 -9.85 9.69 -12.66
CA LYS A 347 -10.75 8.54 -12.82
C LYS A 347 -10.52 7.45 -11.78
N SER A 348 -9.28 7.23 -11.36
CA SER A 348 -8.96 6.20 -10.36
C SER A 348 -9.58 6.50 -9.00
N PHE A 349 -9.74 7.78 -8.65
CA PHE A 349 -10.31 8.27 -7.40
C PHE A 349 -11.28 9.43 -7.68
N PRO A 350 -12.52 9.29 -7.97
CA PRO A 350 -13.52 8.41 -7.36
C PRO A 350 -14.14 7.33 -8.25
N GLU A 351 -13.86 7.27 -9.55
CA GLU A 351 -14.64 6.40 -10.45
C GLU A 351 -14.39 4.90 -10.21
N PHE A 352 -13.14 4.50 -10.01
CA PHE A 352 -12.80 3.10 -9.76
C PHE A 352 -12.85 2.76 -8.27
N GLU A 353 -12.22 3.59 -7.43
CA GLU A 353 -12.11 3.34 -6.01
C GLU A 353 -12.20 4.63 -5.20
N ASP A 354 -13.26 4.81 -4.43
CA ASP A 354 -13.35 5.93 -3.50
C ASP A 354 -12.38 5.71 -2.33
N TYR A 355 -11.39 6.60 -2.20
CA TYR A 355 -10.35 6.53 -1.17
C TYR A 355 -10.89 6.49 0.26
N ARG A 356 -12.09 7.00 0.49
CA ARG A 356 -12.75 6.97 1.80
C ARG A 356 -13.07 5.54 2.24
N ASN A 357 -13.33 4.63 1.32
CA ASN A 357 -13.49 3.21 1.63
C ASN A 357 -12.19 2.60 2.19
N PHE A 358 -11.03 2.99 1.66
CA PHE A 358 -9.74 2.59 2.20
C PHE A 358 -9.56 3.14 3.62
N LEU A 359 -9.83 4.41 3.84
CA LEU A 359 -9.71 5.02 5.16
C LEU A 359 -10.67 4.40 6.19
N MET A 360 -11.85 3.91 5.75
CA MET A 360 -12.84 3.25 6.62
C MET A 360 -12.37 1.86 7.11
N PHE A 361 -11.44 1.23 6.44
CA PHE A 361 -11.00 -0.14 6.77
C PHE A 361 -10.46 -0.28 8.20
N PHE A 362 -9.71 0.70 8.69
CA PHE A 362 -9.17 0.69 10.05
C PHE A 362 -10.23 1.05 11.11
N PRO A 363 -10.96 2.18 11.01
CA PRO A 363 -12.04 2.51 11.95
C PRO A 363 -13.06 1.38 12.10
N PHE A 364 -13.43 0.71 11.01
CA PHE A 364 -14.36 -0.43 11.05
C PHE A 364 -13.92 -1.49 12.07
N ARG A 365 -12.63 -1.75 12.20
CA ARG A 365 -12.10 -2.76 13.13
C ARG A 365 -11.87 -2.23 14.56
N LEU A 366 -11.87 -0.91 14.74
CA LEU A 366 -11.58 -0.26 16.03
C LEU A 366 -12.83 0.15 16.80
N MET A 367 -14.01 0.21 16.16
CA MET A 367 -15.23 0.75 16.76
C MET A 367 -16.07 -0.27 17.53
N PHE A 368 -15.91 -1.56 17.24
CA PHE A 368 -16.70 -2.61 17.88
C PHE A 368 -16.01 -3.14 19.14
N SER A 369 -16.80 -3.54 20.13
CA SER A 369 -16.30 -4.29 21.28
C SER A 369 -15.93 -5.73 20.90
N GLU A 370 -15.27 -6.42 21.80
CA GLU A 370 -14.94 -7.83 21.66
C GLU A 370 -16.19 -8.70 21.38
N GLU A 371 -17.23 -8.51 22.18
CA GLU A 371 -18.51 -9.23 22.03
C GLU A 371 -19.18 -8.94 20.70
N GLU A 372 -19.23 -7.64 20.30
CA GLU A 372 -19.80 -7.21 19.03
C GLU A 372 -19.03 -7.78 17.82
N MET A 373 -17.70 -7.86 17.90
CA MET A 373 -16.90 -8.45 16.80
C MET A 373 -17.09 -9.95 16.70
N ASN A 374 -17.09 -10.68 17.83
CA ASN A 374 -17.35 -12.11 17.87
C ASN A 374 -18.74 -12.41 17.29
N TYR A 375 -19.74 -11.61 17.65
CA TYR A 375 -21.11 -11.74 17.13
C TYR A 375 -21.16 -11.48 15.62
N LEU A 376 -20.66 -10.31 15.15
CA LEU A 376 -20.71 -9.91 13.74
C LEU A 376 -20.01 -10.92 12.82
N TYR A 377 -18.81 -11.33 13.19
CA TYR A 377 -18.03 -12.28 12.39
C TYR A 377 -18.70 -13.65 12.40
N GLY A 378 -19.33 -14.02 13.53
CA GLY A 378 -20.10 -15.24 13.67
C GLY A 378 -21.33 -15.34 12.79
N LEU A 379 -21.87 -14.22 12.30
CA LEU A 379 -23.01 -14.22 11.37
C LEU A 379 -22.62 -14.62 9.95
N ILE A 380 -21.40 -14.34 9.52
CA ILE A 380 -20.93 -14.60 8.14
C ILE A 380 -20.30 -15.99 8.09
N LYS A 381 -21.10 -16.99 7.64
CA LYS A 381 -20.71 -18.40 7.64
C LYS A 381 -20.02 -18.87 6.35
N SER A 382 -20.27 -18.20 5.24
CA SER A 382 -19.69 -18.57 3.95
C SER A 382 -18.57 -17.62 3.56
N PRO A 383 -17.54 -18.10 2.84
CA PRO A 383 -16.51 -17.23 2.31
C PRO A 383 -17.09 -16.12 1.42
N LEU A 384 -16.61 -14.91 1.61
CA LEU A 384 -16.94 -13.78 0.75
C LEU A 384 -16.08 -13.82 -0.52
N ARG A 385 -16.43 -12.98 -1.49
CA ARG A 385 -15.63 -12.83 -2.72
C ARG A 385 -14.16 -12.57 -2.39
N SER A 386 -13.26 -13.25 -3.12
CA SER A 386 -11.82 -13.06 -3.04
C SER A 386 -11.45 -11.61 -3.37
N THR A 387 -10.76 -10.94 -2.46
CA THR A 387 -10.17 -9.61 -2.68
C THR A 387 -9.01 -9.38 -1.70
N LEU A 388 -8.02 -8.64 -2.13
CA LEU A 388 -6.97 -8.06 -1.27
C LEU A 388 -7.13 -6.53 -1.14
N SER A 389 -8.11 -5.97 -1.81
CA SER A 389 -8.36 -4.53 -1.82
C SER A 389 -9.03 -4.06 -0.54
N ALA A 390 -8.32 -3.30 0.29
CA ALA A 390 -8.87 -2.65 1.48
C ALA A 390 -10.08 -1.75 1.16
N TYR A 391 -10.18 -1.22 -0.06
CA TYR A 391 -11.34 -0.44 -0.53
C TYR A 391 -12.64 -1.24 -0.56
N ARG A 392 -12.56 -2.56 -0.72
CA ARG A 392 -13.73 -3.45 -0.92
C ARG A 392 -14.12 -4.22 0.31
N VAL A 393 -13.20 -4.48 1.22
CA VAL A 393 -13.43 -5.35 2.39
C VAL A 393 -14.64 -4.88 3.19
N VAL A 394 -14.69 -3.60 3.59
CA VAL A 394 -15.78 -3.07 4.43
C VAL A 394 -17.13 -3.17 3.71
N ARG A 395 -17.16 -2.87 2.40
CA ARG A 395 -18.38 -2.99 1.59
C ARG A 395 -18.86 -4.44 1.51
N LEU A 396 -17.95 -5.40 1.29
CA LEU A 396 -18.28 -6.81 1.23
C LEU A 396 -18.86 -7.32 2.57
N ILE A 397 -18.25 -6.92 3.69
CA ILE A 397 -18.74 -7.28 5.02
C ILE A 397 -20.13 -6.65 5.26
N LYS A 398 -20.32 -5.37 4.96
CA LYS A 398 -21.62 -4.69 5.11
C LYS A 398 -22.70 -5.37 4.25
N SER A 399 -22.42 -5.65 2.98
CA SER A 399 -23.38 -6.34 2.10
C SER A 399 -23.73 -7.74 2.58
N ALA A 400 -22.77 -8.46 3.18
CA ALA A 400 -23.03 -9.77 3.77
C ALA A 400 -23.92 -9.70 5.03
N LEU A 401 -23.84 -8.61 5.78
CA LEU A 401 -24.64 -8.38 6.98
C LEU A 401 -26.03 -7.80 6.69
N GLU A 402 -26.21 -7.16 5.53
CA GLU A 402 -27.46 -6.47 5.16
C GLU A 402 -28.73 -7.33 5.30
N PRO A 403 -28.78 -8.60 4.83
CA PRO A 403 -29.94 -9.45 5.02
C PRO A 403 -30.24 -9.79 6.48
N MET A 404 -29.27 -9.60 7.39
CA MET A 404 -29.37 -9.93 8.81
C MET A 404 -29.66 -8.71 9.70
N MET A 405 -29.83 -7.52 9.11
CA MET A 405 -29.94 -6.26 9.87
C MET A 405 -31.12 -6.27 10.85
N SER A 406 -32.26 -6.85 10.50
CA SER A 406 -33.42 -6.97 11.41
C SER A 406 -33.11 -7.86 12.62
N ARG A 407 -32.34 -8.92 12.40
CA ARG A 407 -31.87 -9.80 13.49
C ARG A 407 -30.84 -9.06 14.36
N ILE A 408 -29.89 -8.39 13.75
CA ILE A 408 -28.84 -7.60 14.47
C ILE A 408 -29.50 -6.50 15.30
N GLN A 409 -30.51 -5.82 14.75
CA GLN A 409 -31.24 -4.78 15.48
C GLN A 409 -31.93 -5.33 16.75
N LYS A 410 -32.39 -6.57 16.71
CA LYS A 410 -33.06 -7.23 17.85
C LYS A 410 -32.06 -7.76 18.87
N GLU A 411 -30.98 -8.43 18.37
CA GLU A 411 -30.02 -9.14 19.23
C GLU A 411 -28.92 -8.24 19.78
N MET A 412 -28.47 -7.24 18.99
CA MET A 412 -27.35 -6.35 19.33
C MET A 412 -27.52 -4.94 18.71
N PRO A 413 -28.47 -4.13 19.20
CA PRO A 413 -28.82 -2.83 18.61
C PRO A 413 -27.65 -1.83 18.55
N SER A 414 -26.71 -1.89 19.49
CA SER A 414 -25.50 -1.05 19.50
C SER A 414 -24.66 -1.21 18.21
N VAL A 415 -24.63 -2.40 17.64
CA VAL A 415 -23.94 -2.67 16.37
C VAL A 415 -24.57 -1.91 15.21
N VAL A 416 -25.92 -1.87 15.16
CA VAL A 416 -26.63 -1.15 14.09
C VAL A 416 -26.33 0.35 14.14
N GLU A 417 -26.30 0.93 15.34
CA GLU A 417 -25.94 2.33 15.52
C GLU A 417 -24.51 2.62 15.01
N LYS A 418 -23.55 1.75 15.37
CA LYS A 418 -22.16 1.85 14.91
C LYS A 418 -22.05 1.69 13.40
N LEU A 419 -22.75 0.72 12.81
CA LEU A 419 -22.77 0.53 11.34
C LEU A 419 -23.35 1.75 10.60
N LYS A 420 -24.38 2.40 11.17
CA LYS A 420 -24.93 3.67 10.62
C LYS A 420 -23.94 4.84 10.73
N MET A 421 -23.16 4.92 11.82
CA MET A 421 -22.11 5.92 11.93
C MET A 421 -20.98 5.75 10.93
N MET A 422 -20.78 4.55 10.41
CA MET A 422 -19.71 4.19 9.47
C MET A 422 -20.11 4.44 8.02
N GLU A 423 -20.85 5.49 7.74
CA GLU A 423 -21.11 5.94 6.38
C GLU A 423 -19.86 6.65 5.82
N ILE A 424 -19.59 6.39 4.55
CA ILE A 424 -18.35 6.85 3.88
C ILE A 424 -18.20 8.37 3.86
N ASN A 425 -19.31 9.11 3.79
CA ASN A 425 -19.35 10.58 3.83
C ASN A 425 -19.03 11.16 5.22
N ARG A 426 -18.97 10.34 6.26
CA ARG A 426 -18.66 10.72 7.64
C ARG A 426 -17.23 10.40 8.06
N ILE A 427 -16.35 10.02 7.14
CA ILE A 427 -14.98 9.59 7.45
C ILE A 427 -14.19 10.67 8.21
N ASP A 428 -14.40 11.93 7.91
CA ASP A 428 -13.72 13.04 8.58
C ASP A 428 -14.17 13.16 10.05
N GLU A 429 -15.47 13.00 10.32
CA GLU A 429 -16.04 13.00 11.68
C GLU A 429 -15.51 11.81 12.48
N ILE A 430 -15.49 10.62 11.88
CA ILE A 430 -15.01 9.37 12.51
C ILE A 430 -13.53 9.50 12.85
N THR A 431 -12.73 10.00 11.94
CA THR A 431 -11.29 10.20 12.15
C THR A 431 -11.04 11.23 13.25
N LEU A 432 -11.82 12.30 13.30
CA LEU A 432 -11.72 13.30 14.35
C LEU A 432 -12.15 12.74 15.71
N ALA A 433 -13.20 11.92 15.76
CA ALA A 433 -13.65 11.24 16.98
C ALA A 433 -12.59 10.29 17.51
N LEU A 434 -11.97 9.48 16.65
CA LEU A 434 -10.84 8.61 17.02
C LEU A 434 -9.64 9.40 17.56
N LYS A 435 -9.28 10.52 16.91
CA LYS A 435 -8.19 11.40 17.40
C LYS A 435 -8.50 11.98 18.79
N ARG A 436 -9.76 12.39 19.05
CA ARG A 436 -10.18 12.89 20.38
C ARG A 436 -10.15 11.80 21.43
N HIS A 437 -10.52 10.58 21.06
CA HIS A 437 -10.47 9.43 21.96
C HIS A 437 -9.02 9.13 22.35
N LEU A 438 -8.11 9.07 21.40
CA LEU A 438 -6.68 8.86 21.65
C LEU A 438 -6.07 9.92 22.56
N LYS A 439 -6.34 11.20 22.33
CA LYS A 439 -5.81 12.30 23.16
C LYS A 439 -6.25 12.24 24.65
N LYS A 440 -7.34 11.54 24.96
CA LYS A 440 -7.77 11.36 26.37
C LYS A 440 -6.93 10.37 27.17
N PHE A 441 -6.11 9.57 26.48
CA PHE A 441 -5.26 8.54 27.08
C PHE A 441 -3.77 8.90 27.04
N ASP A 442 -3.40 9.98 26.31
CA ASP A 442 -2.02 10.50 26.25
C ASP A 442 -1.74 11.59 27.30
N GLY A 443 -2.68 11.86 28.23
CA GLY A 443 -2.62 12.91 29.26
C GLY A 443 -2.43 12.36 30.66
#